data_b80e88eba71b521fe4dc1ad87a021a1c
#
_entry.id   b80e88eba71b521fe4dc1ad87a021a1c
#
_cell.length_a   1.000
_cell.length_b   1.000
_cell.length_c   1.000
_cell.angle_alpha   90.00
_cell.angle_beta   90.00
_cell.angle_gamma   90.00
#
_symmetry.space_group_name_H-M   'P 1'
#
loop_
_entity.id
_entity.type
_entity.pdbx_description
1 polymer ?
#
loop_
_entity_poly.entity_id
_entity_poly.type
_entity_poly.pdbx_seq_one_letter_code
_entity_poly.pdbx_strand_id
1 'polypeptide(L)'
;MSDEIEAWFDSAGPRGEELRRVDALVTAAAPGIDRQLVPVGASAMLGYGLMAYRPRSAQEPTTWPLLALAAQKRHLSLYVCAVLDGSYLVEARADRLGTVSCGKSCIRFTSLDKVDADELRVLVRDAVAATAAGDNAYSAG
;
A
#
# COMPACT_ATOMS: atom_id res chain seq x y z
N MET A 1 19.91 -5.19 1.15
CA MET A 1 19.52 -5.40 -0.18
C MET A 1 18.40 -6.36 -0.27
N SER A 2 17.85 -6.39 -1.36
CA SER A 2 16.50 -6.85 -1.57
C SER A 2 16.37 -8.25 -2.11
N ASP A 3 17.29 -9.15 -1.77
CA ASP A 3 17.21 -10.53 -2.27
C ASP A 3 15.89 -11.20 -1.86
N GLU A 4 15.45 -10.98 -0.63
CA GLU A 4 14.17 -11.55 -0.19
C GLU A 4 12.98 -10.89 -0.86
N ILE A 5 13.09 -9.60 -1.22
CA ILE A 5 12.03 -8.90 -1.95
C ILE A 5 11.97 -9.44 -3.39
N GLU A 6 13.12 -9.65 -4.04
CA GLU A 6 13.15 -10.26 -5.36
C GLU A 6 12.58 -11.67 -5.34
N ALA A 7 12.92 -12.45 -4.32
CA ALA A 7 12.34 -13.78 -4.15
C ALA A 7 10.83 -13.74 -3.96
N TRP A 8 10.33 -12.70 -3.27
CA TRP A 8 8.91 -12.52 -3.09
C TRP A 8 8.19 -12.29 -4.44
N PHE A 9 8.75 -11.44 -5.30
CA PHE A 9 8.20 -11.25 -6.65
C PHE A 9 8.23 -12.56 -7.43
N ASP A 10 9.33 -13.28 -7.38
CA ASP A 10 9.49 -14.54 -8.12
C ASP A 10 8.49 -15.59 -7.64
N SER A 11 8.22 -15.63 -6.34
CA SER A 11 7.30 -16.62 -5.77
C SER A 11 5.83 -16.36 -6.16
N ALA A 12 5.52 -15.19 -6.66
CA ALA A 12 4.17 -14.86 -7.11
C ALA A 12 3.85 -15.48 -8.48
N GLY A 13 4.82 -16.08 -9.14
CA GLY A 13 4.62 -16.73 -10.42
C GLY A 13 4.19 -15.76 -11.52
N PRO A 14 3.09 -16.06 -12.22
CA PRO A 14 2.65 -15.20 -13.34
C PRO A 14 2.33 -13.77 -12.93
N ARG A 15 2.06 -13.53 -11.66
CA ARG A 15 1.73 -12.18 -11.17
C ARG A 15 2.96 -11.37 -10.78
N GLY A 16 4.13 -12.01 -10.75
CA GLY A 16 5.36 -11.34 -10.30
C GLY A 16 5.70 -10.11 -11.13
N GLU A 17 5.55 -10.19 -12.43
CA GLU A 17 5.84 -9.05 -13.30
C GLU A 17 4.90 -7.88 -13.04
N GLU A 18 3.62 -8.16 -12.86
CA GLU A 18 2.64 -7.11 -12.58
C GLU A 18 2.90 -6.48 -11.20
N LEU A 19 3.26 -7.30 -10.22
CA LEU A 19 3.65 -6.80 -8.91
C LEU A 19 4.86 -5.87 -9.03
N ARG A 20 5.84 -6.21 -9.87
CA ARG A 20 7.00 -5.35 -10.08
C ARG A 20 6.62 -4.03 -10.74
N ARG A 21 5.62 -4.02 -11.62
CA ARG A 21 5.11 -2.81 -12.25
C ARG A 21 4.45 -1.89 -11.21
N VAL A 22 3.67 -2.46 -10.30
CA VAL A 22 3.07 -1.69 -9.22
C VAL A 22 4.16 -1.14 -8.31
N ASP A 23 5.14 -1.97 -7.96
CA ASP A 23 6.28 -1.54 -7.14
C ASP A 23 7.02 -0.36 -7.79
N ALA A 24 7.28 -0.44 -9.09
CA ALA A 24 7.94 0.64 -9.81
C ALA A 24 7.14 1.94 -9.76
N LEU A 25 5.82 1.83 -9.87
CA LEU A 25 4.94 2.99 -9.79
C LEU A 25 4.98 3.62 -8.39
N VAL A 26 4.92 2.78 -7.36
CA VAL A 26 4.95 3.26 -5.97
C VAL A 26 6.30 3.92 -5.66
N THR A 27 7.39 3.29 -6.03
CA THR A 27 8.72 3.84 -5.74
C THR A 27 9.03 5.09 -6.56
N ALA A 28 8.45 5.21 -7.74
CA ALA A 28 8.58 6.45 -8.54
C ALA A 28 7.80 7.60 -7.90
N ALA A 29 6.63 7.31 -7.31
CA ALA A 29 5.81 8.31 -6.63
C ALA A 29 6.38 8.70 -5.26
N ALA A 30 7.13 7.80 -4.64
CA ALA A 30 7.73 8.01 -3.32
C ALA A 30 9.21 7.61 -3.35
N PRO A 31 10.07 8.41 -4.01
CA PRO A 31 11.49 8.06 -4.13
C PRO A 31 12.14 7.92 -2.76
N GLY A 32 12.92 6.85 -2.60
CA GLY A 32 13.65 6.60 -1.36
C GLY A 32 12.83 5.98 -0.24
N ILE A 33 11.56 5.65 -0.49
CA ILE A 33 10.75 5.00 0.54
C ILE A 33 11.32 3.62 0.86
N ASP A 34 11.38 3.29 2.15
CA ASP A 34 11.87 1.99 2.60
C ASP A 34 10.90 0.88 2.25
N ARG A 35 11.43 -0.26 1.84
CA ARG A 35 10.64 -1.45 1.54
C ARG A 35 11.08 -2.59 2.44
N GLN A 36 10.10 -3.37 2.92
CA GLN A 36 10.39 -4.59 3.65
C GLN A 36 9.20 -5.55 3.57
N LEU A 37 9.48 -6.82 3.71
CA LEU A 37 8.41 -7.82 3.77
C LEU A 37 7.74 -7.79 5.14
N VAL A 38 6.42 -7.85 5.13
CA VAL A 38 5.61 -7.84 6.36
C VAL A 38 4.86 -9.18 6.42
N PRO A 39 5.11 -10.01 7.43
CA PRO A 39 4.43 -11.29 7.54
C PRO A 39 2.92 -11.11 7.75
N VAL A 40 2.13 -11.90 7.03
CA VAL A 40 0.67 -11.93 7.17
C VAL A 40 0.25 -13.38 7.16
N GLY A 41 0.05 -13.97 8.33
CA GLY A 41 -0.22 -15.40 8.43
C GLY A 41 0.92 -16.21 7.84
N ALA A 42 0.61 -17.09 6.90
CA ALA A 42 1.61 -17.94 6.23
C ALA A 42 2.27 -17.27 5.03
N SER A 43 1.89 -16.03 4.72
CA SER A 43 2.43 -15.32 3.56
C SER A 43 3.03 -13.98 4.00
N ALA A 44 3.34 -13.12 3.03
CA ALA A 44 3.89 -11.80 3.33
C ALA A 44 3.41 -10.79 2.30
N MET A 45 3.36 -9.54 2.73
CA MET A 45 3.11 -8.40 1.85
C MET A 45 4.42 -7.62 1.68
N LEU A 46 4.54 -6.88 0.60
CA LEU A 46 5.63 -5.93 0.44
C LEU A 46 5.19 -4.59 1.02
N GLY A 47 5.80 -4.20 2.13
CA GLY A 47 5.47 -2.96 2.83
C GLY A 47 6.37 -1.81 2.41
N TYR A 48 5.79 -0.60 2.41
CA TYR A 48 6.48 0.63 2.03
C TYR A 48 6.28 1.66 3.14
N GLY A 49 7.39 2.16 3.67
CA GLY A 49 7.36 3.14 4.74
C GLY A 49 6.75 2.57 6.02
N LEU A 50 7.40 2.78 7.13
CA LEU A 50 6.91 2.30 8.42
C LEU A 50 6.38 3.46 9.22
N MET A 51 5.27 3.24 9.89
CA MET A 51 4.68 4.24 10.77
C MET A 51 4.26 3.59 12.07
N ALA A 52 4.21 4.39 13.11
CA ALA A 52 3.68 3.94 14.39
C ALA A 52 2.16 3.82 14.28
N TYR A 53 1.64 2.67 14.69
CA TYR A 53 0.22 2.40 14.67
C TYR A 53 -0.19 1.81 16.00
N ARG A 54 -1.18 2.39 16.63
CA ARG A 54 -1.70 1.88 17.90
C ARG A 54 -3.20 1.64 17.77
N PRO A 55 -3.62 0.37 17.63
CA PRO A 55 -5.05 0.06 17.62
C PRO A 55 -5.65 0.33 19.00
N ARG A 56 -6.95 0.57 19.05
CA ARG A 56 -7.63 0.88 20.31
C ARG A 56 -7.47 -0.21 21.36
N SER A 57 -7.34 -1.44 20.93
CA SER A 57 -7.20 -2.59 21.83
C SER A 57 -5.78 -2.75 22.36
N ALA A 58 -4.81 -2.00 21.84
CA ALA A 58 -3.42 -2.14 22.21
C ALA A 58 -2.99 -1.01 23.16
N GLN A 59 -2.13 -1.34 24.13
CA GLN A 59 -1.60 -0.36 25.05
C GLN A 59 -0.38 0.35 24.48
N GLU A 60 0.31 -0.30 23.54
CA GLU A 60 1.54 0.24 22.97
C GLU A 60 1.41 0.32 21.45
N PRO A 61 2.08 1.31 20.82
CA PRO A 61 2.08 1.37 19.36
C PRO A 61 2.85 0.21 18.76
N THR A 62 2.42 -0.21 17.59
CA THR A 62 3.14 -1.19 16.79
C THR A 62 3.58 -0.52 15.49
N THR A 63 4.52 -1.13 14.79
CA THR A 63 4.97 -0.63 13.51
C THR A 63 4.13 -1.26 12.40
N TRP A 64 3.66 -0.43 11.49
CA TRP A 64 2.83 -0.87 10.37
C TRP A 64 3.27 -0.16 9.10
N PRO A 65 3.24 -0.81 7.94
CA PRO A 65 3.60 -0.11 6.71
C PRO A 65 2.51 0.88 6.29
N LEU A 66 2.95 2.01 5.77
CA LEU A 66 2.04 3.02 5.22
C LEU A 66 1.33 2.48 3.99
N LEU A 67 2.08 1.81 3.12
CA LEU A 67 1.56 1.15 1.93
C LEU A 67 1.95 -0.32 2.00
N ALA A 68 1.13 -1.20 1.43
CA ALA A 68 1.47 -2.61 1.36
C ALA A 68 0.87 -3.21 0.09
N LEU A 69 1.69 -3.99 -0.61
CA LEU A 69 1.30 -4.66 -1.85
C LEU A 69 1.19 -6.16 -1.58
N ALA A 70 0.06 -6.73 -1.96
CA ALA A 70 -0.21 -8.15 -1.77
C ALA A 70 -0.77 -8.78 -3.04
N ALA A 71 -0.36 -10.02 -3.29
CA ALA A 71 -0.95 -10.83 -4.35
C ALA A 71 -1.94 -11.79 -3.72
N GLN A 72 -3.17 -11.78 -4.19
CA GLN A 72 -4.22 -12.67 -3.73
C GLN A 72 -4.64 -13.59 -4.86
N LYS A 73 -5.50 -14.55 -4.55
CA LYS A 73 -5.77 -15.63 -5.49
C LYS A 73 -6.27 -15.11 -6.85
N ARG A 74 -7.11 -14.09 -6.85
CA ARG A 74 -7.76 -13.60 -8.08
C ARG A 74 -7.50 -12.13 -8.37
N HIS A 75 -6.76 -11.44 -7.50
CA HIS A 75 -6.52 -10.02 -7.68
C HIS A 75 -5.27 -9.61 -6.93
N LEU A 76 -4.84 -8.40 -7.20
CA LEU A 76 -3.79 -7.74 -6.43
C LEU A 76 -4.44 -6.71 -5.51
N SER A 77 -3.81 -6.46 -4.39
CA SER A 77 -4.27 -5.44 -3.44
C SER A 77 -3.14 -4.50 -3.11
N LEU A 78 -3.44 -3.21 -3.13
CA LEU A 78 -2.55 -2.18 -2.61
C LEU A 78 -3.26 -1.54 -1.42
N TYR A 79 -2.69 -1.68 -0.25
CA TYR A 79 -3.17 -1.05 0.97
C TYR A 79 -2.52 0.31 1.10
N VAL A 80 -3.33 1.33 1.36
CA VAL A 80 -2.86 2.70 1.55
C VAL A 80 -3.44 3.19 2.87
N CYS A 81 -2.64 3.15 3.91
CA CYS A 81 -3.08 3.46 5.28
C CYS A 81 -2.86 4.94 5.56
N ALA A 82 -3.62 5.79 4.91
CA ALA A 82 -3.49 7.23 5.05
C ALA A 82 -4.84 7.90 5.20
N VAL A 83 -4.84 8.97 5.97
CA VAL A 83 -6.01 9.82 6.19
C VAL A 83 -5.61 11.25 5.85
N LEU A 84 -6.49 11.96 5.18
CA LEU A 84 -6.29 13.36 4.87
C LEU A 84 -7.62 14.09 5.12
N ASP A 85 -7.55 15.18 5.88
CA ASP A 85 -8.73 15.98 6.23
C ASP A 85 -9.86 15.16 6.86
N GLY A 86 -9.48 14.19 7.70
CA GLY A 86 -10.44 13.38 8.43
C GLY A 86 -11.07 12.24 7.64
N SER A 87 -10.64 12.02 6.40
CA SER A 87 -11.18 10.95 5.55
C SER A 87 -10.08 9.99 5.12
N TYR A 88 -10.43 8.72 4.97
CA TYR A 88 -9.51 7.76 4.37
C TYR A 88 -9.25 8.16 2.92
N LEU A 89 -7.98 8.25 2.58
CA LEU A 89 -7.57 8.77 1.28
C LEU A 89 -8.08 7.89 0.13
N VAL A 90 -8.00 6.58 0.28
CA VAL A 90 -8.50 5.65 -0.73
C VAL A 90 -10.00 5.82 -0.93
N GLU A 91 -10.76 5.87 0.15
CA GLU A 91 -12.20 5.99 0.08
C GLU A 91 -12.62 7.30 -0.60
N ALA A 92 -11.90 8.37 -0.29
CA ALA A 92 -12.19 9.69 -0.86
C ALA A 92 -11.92 9.78 -2.36
N ARG A 93 -11.04 8.92 -2.88
CA ARG A 93 -10.62 8.97 -4.29
C ARG A 93 -10.96 7.72 -5.08
N ALA A 94 -11.78 6.83 -4.52
CA ALA A 94 -12.08 5.55 -5.13
C ALA A 94 -12.61 5.67 -6.56
N ASP A 95 -13.43 6.67 -6.83
CA ASP A 95 -14.06 6.89 -8.13
C ASP A 95 -13.09 7.39 -9.20
N ARG A 96 -11.87 7.77 -8.82
CA ARG A 96 -10.85 8.27 -9.76
C ARG A 96 -9.81 7.24 -10.13
N LEU A 97 -9.81 6.09 -9.47
CA LEU A 97 -8.73 5.11 -9.58
C LEU A 97 -8.89 4.12 -10.72
N GLY A 98 -10.01 4.19 -11.45
CA GLY A 98 -10.25 3.28 -12.57
C GLY A 98 -11.21 2.16 -12.20
N THR A 99 -11.07 1.04 -12.88
CA THR A 99 -11.92 -0.14 -12.64
C THR A 99 -11.32 -0.96 -11.50
N VAL A 100 -11.63 -0.56 -10.29
CA VAL A 100 -11.08 -1.15 -9.07
C VAL A 100 -12.18 -1.33 -8.05
N SER A 101 -11.92 -2.18 -7.06
CA SER A 101 -12.78 -2.34 -5.90
C SER A 101 -12.04 -1.78 -4.69
N CYS A 102 -12.66 -0.84 -3.99
CA CYS A 102 -12.00 -0.18 -2.86
C CYS A 102 -12.72 -0.43 -1.55
N GLY A 103 -11.92 -0.69 -0.51
CA GLY A 103 -12.34 -0.56 0.86
C GLY A 103 -11.89 0.80 1.38
N LYS A 104 -11.83 0.96 2.70
CA LYS A 104 -11.39 2.23 3.31
C LYS A 104 -9.91 2.51 3.04
N SER A 105 -9.08 1.48 3.06
CA SER A 105 -7.63 1.59 2.92
C SER A 105 -7.07 0.59 1.93
N CYS A 106 -7.89 0.03 1.04
CA CYS A 106 -7.46 -1.03 0.16
C CYS A 106 -7.99 -0.82 -1.24
N ILE A 107 -7.12 -0.97 -2.22
CA ILE A 107 -7.46 -0.92 -3.64
C ILE A 107 -7.22 -2.31 -4.20
N ARG A 108 -8.26 -2.95 -4.74
CA ARG A 108 -8.18 -4.28 -5.34
C ARG A 108 -8.40 -4.18 -6.83
N PHE A 109 -7.55 -4.84 -7.60
CA PHE A 109 -7.65 -4.83 -9.06
C PHE A 109 -7.13 -6.14 -9.63
N THR A 110 -7.72 -6.56 -10.75
CA THR A 110 -7.31 -7.80 -11.43
C THR A 110 -6.13 -7.57 -12.37
N SER A 111 -5.93 -6.33 -12.82
CA SER A 111 -4.84 -5.96 -13.70
C SER A 111 -4.50 -4.49 -13.49
N LEU A 112 -3.22 -4.17 -13.53
CA LEU A 112 -2.76 -2.78 -13.43
C LEU A 112 -3.30 -1.94 -14.59
N ASP A 113 -3.58 -2.55 -15.72
CA ASP A 113 -4.14 -1.85 -16.90
C ASP A 113 -5.51 -1.25 -16.61
N LYS A 114 -6.22 -1.74 -15.60
CA LYS A 114 -7.53 -1.24 -15.20
C LYS A 114 -7.44 -0.07 -14.22
N VAL A 115 -6.25 0.21 -13.72
CA VAL A 115 -6.01 1.28 -12.74
C VAL A 115 -5.56 2.53 -13.48
N ASP A 116 -6.10 3.68 -13.05
CA ASP A 116 -5.58 4.95 -13.53
C ASP A 116 -4.23 5.21 -12.87
N ALA A 117 -3.16 4.99 -13.60
CA ALA A 117 -1.81 5.06 -13.06
C ALA A 117 -1.46 6.46 -12.56
N ASP A 118 -1.91 7.50 -13.23
CA ASP A 118 -1.62 8.87 -12.82
C ASP A 118 -2.32 9.21 -11.50
N GLU A 119 -3.58 8.82 -11.37
CA GLU A 119 -4.31 9.02 -10.12
C GLU A 119 -3.71 8.20 -8.98
N LEU A 120 -3.24 7.00 -9.27
CA LEU A 120 -2.59 6.17 -8.25
C LEU A 120 -1.27 6.79 -7.79
N ARG A 121 -0.49 7.35 -8.71
CA ARG A 121 0.76 8.06 -8.33
C ARG A 121 0.48 9.24 -7.42
N VAL A 122 -0.54 10.03 -7.74
CA VAL A 122 -0.94 11.17 -6.91
C VAL A 122 -1.39 10.69 -5.54
N LEU A 123 -2.18 9.62 -5.49
CA LEU A 123 -2.66 9.03 -4.25
C LEU A 123 -1.48 8.61 -3.35
N VAL A 124 -0.50 7.91 -3.91
CA VAL A 124 0.67 7.44 -3.17
C VAL A 124 1.47 8.64 -2.64
N ARG A 125 1.71 9.63 -3.49
CA ARG A 125 2.45 10.82 -3.11
C ARG A 125 1.76 11.57 -1.97
N ASP A 126 0.44 11.71 -2.07
CA ASP A 126 -0.33 12.41 -1.05
C ASP A 126 -0.38 11.63 0.25
N ALA A 127 -0.43 10.30 0.17
CA ALA A 127 -0.40 9.44 1.35
C ALA A 127 0.90 9.61 2.12
N VAL A 128 2.02 9.65 1.42
CA VAL A 128 3.33 9.85 2.04
C VAL A 128 3.41 11.24 2.67
N ALA A 129 2.95 12.26 1.97
CA ALA A 129 2.97 13.63 2.47
C ALA A 129 2.08 13.81 3.70
N ALA A 130 0.90 13.21 3.71
CA ALA A 130 -0.02 13.29 4.84
C ALA A 130 0.56 12.62 6.08
N THR A 131 1.19 11.47 5.89
CA THR A 131 1.82 10.75 7.00
C THR A 131 3.00 11.52 7.57
N ALA A 132 3.81 12.12 6.72
CA ALA A 132 4.94 12.96 7.15
C ALA A 132 4.46 14.18 7.93
N ALA A 133 3.28 14.70 7.62
CA ALA A 133 2.68 15.82 8.33
C ALA A 133 1.98 15.41 9.63
N GLY A 134 1.91 14.11 9.92
CA GLY A 134 1.24 13.60 11.12
C GLY A 134 -0.26 13.39 10.97
N ASP A 135 -0.79 13.55 9.78
CA ASP A 135 -2.21 13.39 9.51
C ASP A 135 -2.52 11.93 9.20
N ASN A 136 -2.68 11.13 10.25
CA ASN A 136 -2.83 9.68 10.12
C ASN A 136 -3.75 9.14 11.21
N ALA A 137 -4.94 8.69 10.83
CA ALA A 137 -5.91 8.16 11.77
C ALA A 137 -5.46 6.85 12.42
N TYR A 138 -4.56 6.12 11.79
CA TYR A 138 -4.09 4.85 12.34
C TYR A 138 -3.21 5.04 13.55
N SER A 139 -2.61 6.20 13.70
CA SER A 139 -1.79 6.53 14.86
C SER A 139 -2.57 7.25 15.94
N ALA A 140 -3.80 7.60 15.70
CA ALA A 140 -4.60 8.38 16.63
C ALA A 140 -5.11 7.56 17.82
N GLY A 141 -5.17 6.26 17.69
CA GLY A 141 -5.53 5.39 18.80
C GLY A 141 -6.87 5.66 19.43
#